data_a27a634b547f3c221116d929f91aa4d3
#
_entry.id   a27a634b547f3c221116d929f91aa4d3
#
_cell.length_a   1.000
_cell.length_b   1.000
_cell.length_c   1.000
_cell.angle_alpha   90.00
_cell.angle_beta   90.00
_cell.angle_gamma   90.00
#
_symmetry.space_group_name_H-M   'P 1'
#
loop_
_entity.id
_entity.type
_entity.pdbx_description
1 polymer ?
#
loop_
_entity_poly.entity_id
_entity_poly.type
_entity_poly.pdbx_seq_one_letter_code
_entity_poly.pdbx_strand_id
1 'polypeptide(L)'
;DVYKRQLFASASAPEEIFAALKPAAATKFAYAHRRAGDADIYFLTGSGRDRIVFANGGTPTVWNPLDGSITEPERFGKTADGRTEVELDLGERGAAFVVFGADAKPEGKAPGAASEIAEIKTPWEVRFEGGMGAPEKAVFEKLTPWNESSDDGIKYFSGTAAYKNSFKLPKGLDGKRLSIGLGKVRVAAQVFVNGQYCGTAWTPPFEVDISKAAKAGENSLEIRVANTWENRLIGDAALPEGQRFTKSNMRLYKGKRTNTVYSGFASEEKLSESGLLGPVKIIRRDC
;
A
#
# COMPACT_ATOMS: atom_id res chain seq x y z
N ASP A 1 0.45 -27.97 18.31
CA ASP A 1 -0.91 -28.13 18.85
C ASP A 1 -1.44 -26.77 19.31
N VAL A 2 -1.96 -25.99 18.37
CA VAL A 2 -2.28 -24.56 18.53
C VAL A 2 -3.58 -24.34 19.35
N TYR A 3 -4.36 -25.39 19.60
CA TYR A 3 -5.73 -25.27 20.15
C TYR A 3 -5.93 -25.75 21.58
N LYS A 4 -4.87 -26.09 22.34
CA LYS A 4 -5.01 -26.71 23.67
C LYS A 4 -4.48 -25.90 24.85
N ARG A 5 -4.52 -24.56 24.81
CA ARG A 5 -4.43 -23.79 26.05
C ARG A 5 -5.85 -23.42 26.55
N GLN A 6 -6.50 -24.37 27.23
CA GLN A 6 -7.63 -24.05 28.09
C GLN A 6 -7.07 -23.51 29.40
N LEU A 7 -7.35 -22.26 29.72
CA LEU A 7 -7.14 -21.72 31.05
C LEU A 7 -8.30 -22.15 31.93
N PHE A 8 -8.03 -23.04 32.86
CA PHE A 8 -8.96 -23.34 33.97
C PHE A 8 -8.62 -22.36 35.10
N ALA A 9 -9.43 -21.32 35.29
CA ALA A 9 -9.36 -20.46 36.44
C ALA A 9 -10.67 -20.63 37.22
N SER A 10 -10.56 -20.83 38.54
CA SER A 10 -11.70 -20.82 39.48
C SER A 10 -12.10 -19.38 39.80
N ALA A 11 -12.45 -18.59 38.79
CA ALA A 11 -12.89 -17.21 38.95
C ALA A 11 -14.41 -17.13 38.90
N SER A 12 -14.98 -16.28 39.73
CA SER A 12 -16.44 -16.15 39.89
C SER A 12 -17.08 -15.34 38.76
N ALA A 13 -16.29 -14.62 37.94
CA ALA A 13 -16.76 -13.83 36.80
C ALA A 13 -15.77 -13.86 35.62
N PRO A 14 -16.25 -13.86 34.36
CA PRO A 14 -15.39 -13.82 33.18
C PRO A 14 -14.42 -12.63 33.16
N GLU A 15 -14.84 -11.47 33.66
CA GLU A 15 -14.02 -10.25 33.73
C GLU A 15 -12.76 -10.41 34.57
N GLU A 16 -12.82 -11.19 35.66
CA GLU A 16 -11.67 -11.46 36.52
C GLU A 16 -10.63 -12.35 35.82
N ILE A 17 -11.10 -13.30 35.00
CA ILE A 17 -10.24 -14.16 34.17
C ILE A 17 -9.51 -13.30 33.12
N PHE A 18 -10.21 -12.40 32.45
CA PHE A 18 -9.62 -11.51 31.45
C PHE A 18 -8.65 -10.48 32.06
N ALA A 19 -8.95 -9.96 33.24
CA ALA A 19 -8.07 -9.04 33.96
C ALA A 19 -6.74 -9.69 34.41
N ALA A 20 -6.75 -11.02 34.69
CA ALA A 20 -5.55 -11.79 35.05
C ALA A 20 -4.69 -12.16 33.82
N LEU A 21 -5.25 -12.13 32.62
CA LEU A 21 -4.52 -12.40 31.37
C LEU A 21 -3.68 -11.20 30.97
N LYS A 22 -2.37 -11.26 31.19
CA LYS A 22 -1.46 -10.26 30.63
C LYS A 22 -1.44 -10.42 29.11
N PRO A 23 -1.71 -9.36 28.31
CA PRO A 23 -1.63 -9.43 26.87
C PRO A 23 -0.19 -9.76 26.42
N ALA A 24 -0.07 -10.51 25.33
CA ALA A 24 1.23 -10.85 24.76
C ALA A 24 1.99 -9.61 24.26
N ALA A 25 1.25 -8.54 23.92
CA ALA A 25 1.80 -7.22 23.62
C ALA A 25 0.89 -6.12 24.18
N ALA A 26 1.48 -5.06 24.73
CA ALA A 26 0.77 -3.82 25.08
C ALA A 26 1.01 -2.79 23.95
N THR A 27 -0.02 -2.50 23.17
CA THR A 27 0.03 -1.64 21.99
C THR A 27 -1.35 -1.09 21.64
N LYS A 28 -1.39 0.04 20.94
CA LYS A 28 -2.62 0.57 20.31
C LYS A 28 -2.94 -0.08 18.96
N PHE A 29 -1.98 -0.82 18.37
CA PHE A 29 -2.19 -1.52 17.11
C PHE A 29 -3.01 -2.80 17.32
N ALA A 30 -3.80 -3.19 16.33
CA ALA A 30 -4.35 -4.52 16.29
C ALA A 30 -3.22 -5.52 16.04
N TYR A 31 -3.23 -6.65 16.76
CA TYR A 31 -2.19 -7.65 16.56
C TYR A 31 -2.72 -9.09 16.66
N ALA A 32 -1.99 -9.99 16.02
CA ALA A 32 -2.11 -11.43 16.21
C ALA A 32 -0.74 -11.99 16.63
N HIS A 33 -0.74 -12.89 17.63
CA HIS A 33 0.46 -13.55 18.09
C HIS A 33 0.42 -15.04 17.72
N ARG A 34 1.52 -15.54 17.20
CA ARG A 34 1.73 -16.94 16.84
C ARG A 34 3.09 -17.39 17.34
N ARG A 35 3.21 -18.68 17.65
CA ARG A 35 4.48 -19.33 17.95
C ARG A 35 4.76 -20.42 16.93
N ALA A 36 5.99 -20.42 16.37
CA ALA A 36 6.46 -21.41 15.42
C ALA A 36 7.86 -21.87 15.83
N GLY A 37 7.98 -23.09 16.34
CA GLY A 37 9.21 -23.56 17.00
C GLY A 37 9.58 -22.65 18.18
N ASP A 38 10.79 -22.10 18.13
CA ASP A 38 11.28 -21.17 19.15
C ASP A 38 10.98 -19.70 18.85
N ALA A 39 10.39 -19.42 17.68
CA ALA A 39 10.04 -18.06 17.28
C ALA A 39 8.67 -17.65 17.79
N ASP A 40 8.60 -16.45 18.39
CA ASP A 40 7.36 -15.72 18.66
C ASP A 40 7.15 -14.67 17.57
N ILE A 41 6.02 -14.73 16.89
CA ILE A 41 5.69 -13.93 15.72
C ILE A 41 4.47 -13.06 16.02
N TYR A 42 4.64 -11.76 15.98
CA TYR A 42 3.58 -10.77 16.15
C TYR A 42 3.30 -10.09 14.82
N PHE A 43 2.13 -10.31 14.25
CA PHE A 43 1.64 -9.52 13.12
C PHE A 43 0.88 -8.32 13.67
N LEU A 44 1.32 -7.12 13.31
CA LEU A 44 0.74 -5.86 13.76
C LEU A 44 0.15 -5.11 12.57
N THR A 45 -0.99 -4.46 12.77
CA THR A 45 -1.60 -3.59 11.76
C THR A 45 -2.24 -2.37 12.42
N GLY A 46 -2.12 -1.21 11.75
CA GLY A 46 -2.64 0.04 12.27
C GLY A 46 -2.10 1.25 11.54
N SER A 47 -2.11 2.40 12.22
CA SER A 47 -1.59 3.64 11.64
C SER A 47 -0.77 4.44 12.66
N GLY A 48 0.30 5.07 12.16
CA GLY A 48 1.19 5.93 12.92
C GLY A 48 2.19 5.16 13.77
N ARG A 49 2.77 5.86 14.73
CA ARG A 49 3.88 5.36 15.59
C ARG A 49 3.34 4.89 16.93
N ASP A 50 3.88 3.78 17.42
CA ASP A 50 3.60 3.29 18.77
C ASP A 50 4.86 2.75 19.44
N ARG A 51 4.83 2.71 20.77
CA ARG A 51 5.82 2.10 21.62
C ARG A 51 5.21 0.85 22.25
N ILE A 52 5.62 -0.29 21.74
CA ILE A 52 4.99 -1.59 21.97
C ILE A 52 5.81 -2.35 23.00
N VAL A 53 5.18 -2.87 24.05
CA VAL A 53 5.84 -3.71 25.04
C VAL A 53 5.41 -5.15 24.82
N PHE A 54 6.33 -5.97 24.33
CA PHE A 54 6.12 -7.41 24.10
C PHE A 54 6.43 -8.22 25.36
N ALA A 55 5.68 -9.29 25.58
CA ALA A 55 5.94 -10.23 26.68
C ALA A 55 7.29 -10.95 26.56
N ASN A 56 7.84 -11.00 25.34
CA ASN A 56 9.12 -11.66 25.07
C ASN A 56 10.30 -10.80 25.52
N GLY A 57 11.32 -11.46 26.05
CA GLY A 57 12.67 -10.93 26.13
C GLY A 57 13.48 -11.28 24.87
N GLY A 58 14.53 -10.52 24.56
CA GLY A 58 15.45 -10.82 23.46
C GLY A 58 15.50 -9.74 22.40
N THR A 59 16.21 -10.01 21.30
CA THR A 59 16.40 -9.08 20.19
C THR A 59 15.30 -9.30 19.16
N PRO A 60 14.45 -8.30 18.87
CA PRO A 60 13.43 -8.38 17.84
C PRO A 60 13.99 -8.10 16.46
N THR A 61 13.39 -8.69 15.44
CA THR A 61 13.51 -8.28 14.03
C THR A 61 12.17 -7.80 13.52
N VAL A 62 12.16 -6.85 12.59
CA VAL A 62 10.96 -6.34 11.92
C VAL A 62 10.96 -6.84 10.49
N TRP A 63 9.89 -7.54 10.11
CA TRP A 63 9.72 -8.11 8.78
C TRP A 63 8.62 -7.35 8.06
N ASN A 64 8.92 -6.85 6.88
CA ASN A 64 7.97 -6.12 6.05
C ASN A 64 7.16 -7.11 5.20
N PRO A 65 5.83 -7.21 5.36
CA PRO A 65 5.00 -8.13 4.57
C PRO A 65 4.88 -7.76 3.09
N LEU A 66 5.29 -6.55 2.68
CA LEU A 66 5.17 -6.08 1.30
C LEU A 66 6.31 -6.54 0.40
N ASP A 67 7.53 -6.61 0.93
CA ASP A 67 8.74 -6.92 0.16
C ASP A 67 9.57 -8.05 0.77
N GLY A 68 9.18 -8.53 1.96
CA GLY A 68 9.88 -9.60 2.68
C GLY A 68 11.18 -9.15 3.33
N SER A 69 11.51 -7.85 3.32
CA SER A 69 12.73 -7.35 3.95
C SER A 69 12.69 -7.56 5.47
N ILE A 70 13.85 -7.86 6.04
CA ILE A 70 14.06 -8.08 7.46
C ILE A 70 15.03 -7.02 7.98
N THR A 71 14.59 -6.24 8.95
CA THR A 71 15.39 -5.14 9.50
C THR A 71 15.46 -5.20 11.03
N GLU A 72 16.45 -4.53 11.59
CA GLU A 72 16.41 -4.17 13.01
C GLU A 72 15.36 -3.08 13.23
N PRO A 73 14.65 -3.07 14.38
CA PRO A 73 13.81 -1.93 14.74
C PRO A 73 14.66 -0.65 14.85
N GLU A 74 14.05 0.50 14.58
CA GLU A 74 14.72 1.80 14.76
C GLU A 74 15.21 1.97 16.21
N ARG A 75 14.37 1.59 17.16
CA ARG A 75 14.68 1.59 18.60
C ARG A 75 14.02 0.42 19.29
N PHE A 76 14.77 -0.24 20.15
CA PHE A 76 14.25 -1.22 21.10
C PHE A 76 15.09 -1.25 22.37
N GLY A 77 14.49 -1.74 23.44
CA GLY A 77 15.16 -1.86 24.75
C GLY A 77 14.46 -2.86 25.66
N LYS A 78 15.08 -3.18 26.79
CA LYS A 78 14.47 -4.01 27.82
C LYS A 78 13.77 -3.14 28.85
N THR A 79 12.58 -3.54 29.25
CA THR A 79 11.89 -2.97 30.41
C THR A 79 12.46 -3.55 31.70
N ALA A 80 12.19 -2.91 32.85
CA ALA A 80 12.69 -3.33 34.16
C ALA A 80 12.23 -4.75 34.54
N ASP A 81 11.10 -5.21 34.01
CA ASP A 81 10.54 -6.54 34.25
C ASP A 81 10.97 -7.58 33.19
N GLY A 82 11.98 -7.26 32.37
CA GLY A 82 12.61 -8.17 31.41
C GLY A 82 11.88 -8.34 30.07
N ARG A 83 10.80 -7.62 29.85
CA ARG A 83 10.09 -7.56 28.56
C ARG A 83 10.87 -6.71 27.55
N THR A 84 10.46 -6.77 26.28
CA THR A 84 11.09 -5.94 25.23
C THR A 84 10.13 -4.85 24.78
N GLU A 85 10.60 -3.60 24.84
CA GLU A 85 9.93 -2.45 24.27
C GLU A 85 10.50 -2.17 22.87
N VAL A 86 9.62 -1.96 21.88
CA VAL A 86 10.00 -1.64 20.50
C VAL A 86 9.22 -0.41 20.05
N GLU A 87 9.92 0.56 19.48
CA GLU A 87 9.29 1.68 18.78
C GLU A 87 9.09 1.31 17.32
N LEU A 88 7.83 1.38 16.84
CA LEU A 88 7.43 1.00 15.49
C LEU A 88 6.52 2.06 14.88
N ASP A 89 6.83 2.46 13.64
CA ASP A 89 5.99 3.34 12.83
C ASP A 89 5.41 2.54 11.65
N LEU A 90 4.10 2.33 11.65
CA LEU A 90 3.38 1.65 10.58
C LEU A 90 2.93 2.59 9.45
N GLY A 91 3.13 3.91 9.60
CA GLY A 91 2.64 4.88 8.63
C GLY A 91 1.11 4.91 8.56
N GLU A 92 0.56 5.02 7.36
CA GLU A 92 -0.89 4.99 7.14
C GLU A 92 -1.35 3.58 6.76
N ARG A 93 -2.20 2.95 7.60
CA ARG A 93 -2.76 1.60 7.36
C ARG A 93 -1.69 0.54 7.08
N GLY A 94 -0.57 0.65 7.78
CA GLY A 94 0.55 -0.25 7.61
C GLY A 94 0.41 -1.57 8.36
N ALA A 95 1.32 -2.48 8.04
CA ALA A 95 1.48 -3.76 8.72
C ALA A 95 2.96 -4.12 8.83
N ALA A 96 3.31 -4.84 9.90
CA ALA A 96 4.64 -5.39 10.09
C ALA A 96 4.55 -6.68 10.92
N PHE A 97 5.53 -7.56 10.74
CA PHE A 97 5.79 -8.59 11.73
C PHE A 97 6.91 -8.15 12.66
N VAL A 98 6.76 -8.37 13.94
CA VAL A 98 7.85 -8.31 14.93
C VAL A 98 8.10 -9.74 15.39
N VAL A 99 9.33 -10.21 15.19
CA VAL A 99 9.69 -11.61 15.41
C VAL A 99 10.83 -11.71 16.40
N PHE A 100 10.67 -12.60 17.38
CA PHE A 100 11.68 -12.95 18.39
C PHE A 100 12.09 -14.41 18.19
N GLY A 101 13.37 -14.72 18.44
CA GLY A 101 13.86 -16.11 18.43
C GLY A 101 13.97 -16.77 17.04
N ALA A 102 13.78 -16.01 15.96
CA ALA A 102 14.04 -16.53 14.62
C ALA A 102 15.52 -16.41 14.26
N ASP A 103 16.03 -17.40 13.55
CA ASP A 103 17.41 -17.43 13.04
C ASP A 103 17.55 -16.59 11.74
N ALA A 104 16.96 -15.40 11.75
CA ALA A 104 16.92 -14.49 10.60
C ALA A 104 17.87 -13.33 10.83
N LYS A 105 18.77 -13.12 9.87
CA LYS A 105 19.71 -11.99 9.91
C LYS A 105 19.07 -10.76 9.29
N PRO A 106 19.00 -9.64 10.04
CA PRO A 106 18.51 -8.38 9.47
C PRO A 106 19.45 -7.90 8.36
N GLU A 107 18.87 -7.37 7.28
CA GLU A 107 19.61 -6.79 6.14
C GLU A 107 20.09 -5.36 6.43
N GLY A 108 19.76 -4.82 7.59
CA GLY A 108 20.10 -3.46 8.04
C GLY A 108 19.08 -2.92 9.02
N LYS A 109 19.13 -1.63 9.25
CA LYS A 109 18.14 -0.92 10.09
C LYS A 109 16.88 -0.58 9.29
N ALA A 110 15.77 -0.44 10.00
CA ALA A 110 14.55 0.13 9.43
C ALA A 110 14.87 1.48 8.76
N PRO A 111 14.22 1.81 7.62
CA PRO A 111 14.45 3.07 6.95
C PRO A 111 14.26 4.25 7.89
N GLY A 112 15.27 5.11 7.95
CA GLY A 112 15.24 6.32 8.75
C GLY A 112 14.31 7.41 8.20
N ALA A 113 14.46 8.63 8.69
CA ALA A 113 13.63 9.77 8.31
C ALA A 113 13.66 10.00 6.79
N ALA A 114 12.47 10.24 6.25
CA ALA A 114 12.29 10.59 4.84
C ALA A 114 12.53 12.09 4.63
N SER A 115 13.29 12.44 3.59
CA SER A 115 13.43 13.81 3.11
C SER A 115 13.02 13.90 1.64
N GLU A 116 12.15 14.85 1.33
CA GLU A 116 11.73 15.12 -0.05
C GLU A 116 12.87 15.81 -0.81
N ILE A 117 13.25 15.28 -1.97
CA ILE A 117 14.24 15.87 -2.87
C ILE A 117 13.56 16.74 -3.92
N ALA A 118 12.51 16.23 -4.53
CA ALA A 118 11.80 16.88 -5.63
C ALA A 118 10.36 16.38 -5.73
N GLU A 119 9.50 17.23 -6.30
CA GLU A 119 8.14 16.89 -6.75
C GLU A 119 8.06 17.02 -8.26
N ILE A 120 7.43 16.05 -8.92
CA ILE A 120 7.25 16.07 -10.39
C ILE A 120 5.99 16.87 -10.69
N LYS A 121 6.17 18.11 -11.18
CA LYS A 121 5.08 19.06 -11.47
C LYS A 121 4.86 19.28 -12.97
N THR A 122 5.69 18.69 -13.82
CA THR A 122 5.56 18.78 -15.27
C THR A 122 4.37 17.96 -15.78
N PRO A 123 3.79 18.32 -16.95
CA PRO A 123 2.70 17.56 -17.56
C PRO A 123 3.07 16.09 -17.78
N TRP A 124 2.08 15.22 -17.68
CA TRP A 124 2.24 13.78 -17.87
C TRP A 124 1.69 13.34 -19.22
N GLU A 125 2.48 12.62 -20.00
CA GLU A 125 1.96 11.86 -21.11
C GLU A 125 1.31 10.58 -20.56
N VAL A 126 0.03 10.39 -20.88
CA VAL A 126 -0.73 9.20 -20.40
C VAL A 126 -1.19 8.41 -21.61
N ARG A 127 -0.86 7.11 -21.64
CA ARG A 127 -1.31 6.16 -22.65
C ARG A 127 -2.23 5.15 -22.02
N PHE A 128 -3.42 5.06 -22.56
CA PHE A 128 -4.44 4.11 -22.09
C PHE A 128 -4.37 2.83 -22.90
N GLU A 129 -4.60 1.70 -22.22
CA GLU A 129 -4.79 0.42 -22.89
C GLU A 129 -6.04 0.46 -23.79
N GLY A 130 -5.93 -0.08 -24.99
CA GLY A 130 -7.00 0.00 -25.99
C GLY A 130 -8.23 -0.85 -25.62
N GLY A 131 -9.36 -0.53 -26.27
CA GLY A 131 -10.57 -1.35 -26.21
C GLY A 131 -11.58 -0.96 -25.12
N MET A 132 -11.25 -0.01 -24.24
CA MET A 132 -12.13 0.43 -23.13
C MET A 132 -12.66 1.87 -23.28
N GLY A 133 -12.59 2.43 -24.49
CA GLY A 133 -13.20 3.71 -24.83
C GLY A 133 -12.31 4.93 -24.60
N ALA A 134 -11.24 4.84 -23.84
CA ALA A 134 -10.30 5.94 -23.67
C ALA A 134 -9.48 6.19 -24.95
N PRO A 135 -9.02 7.44 -25.20
CA PRO A 135 -8.08 7.72 -26.26
C PRO A 135 -6.76 7.00 -26.01
N GLU A 136 -6.05 6.63 -27.08
CA GLU A 136 -4.74 5.98 -26.94
C GLU A 136 -3.75 6.83 -26.12
N LYS A 137 -3.84 8.17 -26.28
CA LYS A 137 -2.95 9.13 -25.63
C LYS A 137 -3.70 10.37 -25.17
N ALA A 138 -3.34 10.84 -23.98
CA ALA A 138 -3.78 12.12 -23.43
C ALA A 138 -2.62 12.82 -22.72
N VAL A 139 -2.73 14.14 -22.51
CA VAL A 139 -1.80 14.91 -21.68
C VAL A 139 -2.54 15.38 -20.43
N PHE A 140 -1.98 15.09 -19.28
CA PHE A 140 -2.47 15.55 -17.99
C PHE A 140 -1.56 16.66 -17.49
N GLU A 141 -2.02 17.91 -17.62
CA GLU A 141 -1.30 19.09 -17.10
C GLU A 141 -1.11 19.01 -15.57
N LYS A 142 -2.07 18.38 -14.90
CA LYS A 142 -2.04 18.05 -13.47
C LYS A 142 -2.61 16.65 -13.28
N LEU A 143 -2.12 15.95 -12.28
CA LEU A 143 -2.68 14.67 -11.89
C LEU A 143 -4.09 14.88 -11.32
N THR A 144 -5.08 14.33 -11.99
CA THR A 144 -6.50 14.38 -11.63
C THR A 144 -7.11 12.99 -11.73
N PRO A 145 -8.15 12.68 -10.93
CA PRO A 145 -8.85 11.40 -11.03
C PRO A 145 -9.48 11.22 -12.42
N TRP A 146 -9.41 10.02 -12.97
CA TRP A 146 -10.02 9.71 -14.27
C TRP A 146 -11.54 9.92 -14.28
N ASN A 147 -12.20 9.54 -13.18
CA ASN A 147 -13.66 9.68 -13.03
C ASN A 147 -14.16 11.14 -13.00
N GLU A 148 -13.26 12.12 -12.92
CA GLU A 148 -13.56 13.55 -13.01
C GLU A 148 -13.27 14.13 -14.40
N SER A 149 -12.78 13.31 -15.34
CA SER A 149 -12.52 13.75 -16.71
C SER A 149 -13.81 14.18 -17.42
N SER A 150 -13.68 15.22 -18.27
CA SER A 150 -14.73 15.62 -19.21
C SER A 150 -14.84 14.69 -20.42
N ASP A 151 -13.81 13.89 -20.69
CA ASP A 151 -13.82 12.84 -21.71
C ASP A 151 -14.42 11.57 -21.13
N ASP A 152 -15.57 11.15 -21.61
CA ASP A 152 -16.27 9.97 -21.14
C ASP A 152 -15.46 8.68 -21.33
N GLY A 153 -14.58 8.63 -22.33
CA GLY A 153 -13.67 7.51 -22.54
C GLY A 153 -12.69 7.36 -21.38
N ILE A 154 -12.16 8.46 -20.86
CA ILE A 154 -11.27 8.49 -19.69
C ILE A 154 -12.09 8.33 -18.40
N LYS A 155 -13.22 9.04 -18.29
CA LYS A 155 -14.09 9.04 -17.11
C LYS A 155 -14.53 7.64 -16.69
N TYR A 156 -14.90 6.83 -17.66
CA TYR A 156 -15.35 5.45 -17.42
C TYR A 156 -14.27 4.40 -17.70
N PHE A 157 -13.00 4.82 -17.89
CA PHE A 157 -11.93 3.89 -18.21
C PHE A 157 -11.71 2.88 -17.09
N SER A 158 -11.56 1.62 -17.48
CA SER A 158 -11.06 0.54 -16.62
C SER A 158 -10.04 -0.27 -17.40
N GLY A 159 -8.89 -0.48 -16.78
CA GLY A 159 -7.71 -1.10 -17.39
C GLY A 159 -6.43 -0.50 -16.86
N THR A 160 -5.38 -0.59 -17.65
CA THR A 160 -4.06 -0.06 -17.32
C THR A 160 -3.77 1.19 -18.14
N ALA A 161 -3.29 2.25 -17.48
CA ALA A 161 -2.76 3.43 -18.16
C ALA A 161 -1.31 3.69 -17.74
N ALA A 162 -0.45 3.98 -18.72
CA ALA A 162 0.96 4.27 -18.52
C ALA A 162 1.18 5.80 -18.51
N TYR A 163 1.59 6.32 -17.36
CA TYR A 163 2.01 7.70 -17.16
C TYR A 163 3.50 7.83 -17.40
N LYS A 164 3.89 8.72 -18.31
CA LYS A 164 5.31 8.96 -18.64
C LYS A 164 5.72 10.36 -18.25
N ASN A 165 6.90 10.47 -17.66
CA ASN A 165 7.54 11.71 -17.29
C ASN A 165 9.05 11.52 -17.17
N SER A 166 9.76 12.54 -16.71
CA SER A 166 11.16 12.47 -16.31
C SER A 166 11.43 13.28 -15.05
N PHE A 167 12.54 12.99 -14.40
CA PHE A 167 13.02 13.76 -13.27
C PHE A 167 14.55 13.83 -13.27
N LYS A 168 15.08 14.86 -12.62
CA LYS A 168 16.52 15.07 -12.52
C LYS A 168 17.01 14.93 -11.09
N LEU A 169 18.04 14.12 -10.90
CA LEU A 169 18.71 13.96 -9.61
C LEU A 169 20.03 14.75 -9.55
N PRO A 170 20.31 15.42 -8.42
CA PRO A 170 21.61 16.03 -8.20
C PRO A 170 22.71 14.95 -8.10
N LYS A 171 23.95 15.35 -8.29
CA LYS A 171 25.13 14.51 -8.02
C LYS A 171 25.26 14.24 -6.51
N GLY A 172 25.92 13.14 -6.14
CA GLY A 172 26.22 12.82 -4.73
C GLY A 172 25.11 12.07 -3.99
N LEU A 173 24.13 11.53 -4.72
CA LEU A 173 23.10 10.63 -4.17
C LEU A 173 23.42 9.16 -4.43
N ASP A 174 24.57 8.86 -5.05
CA ASP A 174 25.03 7.49 -5.29
C ASP A 174 25.17 6.74 -3.96
N GLY A 175 24.61 5.54 -3.89
CA GLY A 175 24.59 4.72 -2.69
C GLY A 175 23.62 5.19 -1.58
N LYS A 176 22.81 6.24 -1.85
CA LYS A 176 21.72 6.63 -0.95
C LYS A 176 20.45 5.83 -1.26
N ARG A 177 19.65 5.57 -0.24
CA ARG A 177 18.34 4.96 -0.44
C ARG A 177 17.36 5.99 -1.01
N LEU A 178 16.92 5.75 -2.24
CA LEU A 178 16.01 6.61 -2.98
C LEU A 178 14.70 5.89 -3.25
N SER A 179 13.59 6.57 -3.06
CA SER A 179 12.28 6.03 -3.40
C SER A 179 11.45 7.07 -4.13
N ILE A 180 10.42 6.58 -4.83
CA ILE A 180 9.39 7.40 -5.41
C ILE A 180 8.09 7.19 -4.64
N GLY A 181 7.58 8.28 -4.06
CA GLY A 181 6.28 8.34 -3.45
C GLY A 181 5.25 8.76 -4.49
N LEU A 182 4.21 7.97 -4.67
CA LEU A 182 3.17 8.22 -5.67
C LEU A 182 2.01 9.05 -5.10
N GLY A 183 2.08 9.39 -3.80
CA GLY A 183 0.98 10.05 -3.10
C GLY A 183 -0.23 9.13 -3.04
N LYS A 184 -1.27 9.44 -3.80
CA LYS A 184 -2.49 8.64 -3.85
C LYS A 184 -2.63 7.94 -5.21
N VAL A 185 -2.85 6.63 -5.16
CA VAL A 185 -3.07 5.76 -6.33
C VAL A 185 -4.38 4.98 -6.15
N ARG A 186 -5.10 4.77 -7.24
CA ARG A 186 -6.31 3.97 -7.30
C ARG A 186 -6.29 3.06 -8.54
N VAL A 187 -5.96 1.75 -8.41
CA VAL A 187 -5.83 0.91 -7.20
C VAL A 187 -4.36 0.54 -6.96
N ALA A 188 -3.63 0.16 -8.00
CA ALA A 188 -2.24 -0.28 -7.94
C ALA A 188 -1.40 0.38 -9.02
N ALA A 189 -0.11 0.53 -8.78
CA ALA A 189 0.81 1.10 -9.74
C ALA A 189 2.14 0.34 -9.79
N GLN A 190 2.60 0.02 -10.99
CA GLN A 190 3.96 -0.46 -11.24
C GLN A 190 4.85 0.73 -11.60
N VAL A 191 6.06 0.77 -11.05
CA VAL A 191 7.03 1.85 -11.28
C VAL A 191 8.21 1.34 -12.07
N PHE A 192 8.57 2.08 -13.12
CA PHE A 192 9.76 1.83 -13.95
C PHE A 192 10.59 3.11 -14.01
N VAL A 193 11.88 2.99 -13.74
CA VAL A 193 12.86 4.08 -13.88
C VAL A 193 13.94 3.64 -14.86
N ASN A 194 14.22 4.48 -15.86
CA ASN A 194 15.17 4.15 -16.94
C ASN A 194 14.87 2.81 -17.63
N GLY A 195 13.58 2.47 -17.76
CA GLY A 195 13.12 1.20 -18.34
C GLY A 195 13.22 -0.01 -17.41
N GLN A 196 13.81 0.13 -16.23
CA GLN A 196 13.93 -0.94 -15.24
C GLN A 196 12.71 -0.96 -14.33
N TYR A 197 12.09 -2.13 -14.13
CA TYR A 197 11.03 -2.33 -13.14
C TYR A 197 11.60 -2.20 -11.72
N CYS A 198 10.98 -1.34 -10.92
CA CYS A 198 11.41 -1.04 -9.55
C CYS A 198 10.51 -1.66 -8.48
N GLY A 199 9.23 -1.89 -8.79
CA GLY A 199 8.29 -2.47 -7.85
C GLY A 199 6.85 -2.06 -8.13
N THR A 200 5.92 -2.60 -7.29
CA THR A 200 4.49 -2.31 -7.36
C THR A 200 4.02 -1.71 -6.05
N ALA A 201 3.38 -0.53 -6.12
CA ALA A 201 2.68 0.11 -5.02
C ALA A 201 1.18 -0.20 -5.11
N TRP A 202 0.60 -0.86 -4.09
CA TRP A 202 -0.82 -1.26 -4.04
C TRP A 202 -1.48 -0.96 -2.69
N THR A 203 -0.70 -0.45 -1.74
CA THR A 203 -1.15 -0.02 -0.41
C THR A 203 -0.35 1.21 0.02
N PRO A 204 -0.90 2.09 0.86
CA PRO A 204 -0.13 3.19 1.45
C PRO A 204 1.16 2.69 2.13
N PRO A 205 2.22 3.47 2.08
CA PRO A 205 2.33 4.86 1.58
C PRO A 205 2.46 5.01 0.05
N PHE A 206 2.22 3.98 -0.76
CA PHE A 206 2.40 3.97 -2.22
C PHE A 206 3.81 4.45 -2.63
N GLU A 207 4.80 3.86 -2.02
CA GLU A 207 6.22 4.20 -2.20
C GLU A 207 6.98 3.00 -2.77
N VAL A 208 7.90 3.24 -3.70
CA VAL A 208 8.70 2.21 -4.36
C VAL A 208 10.17 2.61 -4.32
N ASP A 209 11.04 1.69 -3.91
CA ASP A 209 12.50 1.89 -3.93
C ASP A 209 13.02 1.95 -5.37
N ILE A 210 13.72 3.02 -5.72
CA ILE A 210 14.30 3.26 -7.03
C ILE A 210 15.84 3.32 -7.01
N SER A 211 16.46 3.02 -5.88
CA SER A 211 17.91 3.19 -5.65
C SER A 211 18.77 2.49 -6.70
N LYS A 212 18.34 1.31 -7.17
CA LYS A 212 19.10 0.51 -8.14
C LYS A 212 18.96 0.99 -9.59
N ALA A 213 17.89 1.72 -9.90
CA ALA A 213 17.55 2.15 -11.26
C ALA A 213 17.82 3.64 -11.50
N ALA A 214 17.77 4.46 -10.44
CA ALA A 214 17.99 5.89 -10.52
C ALA A 214 19.48 6.23 -10.64
N LYS A 215 19.80 7.29 -11.41
CA LYS A 215 21.16 7.78 -11.62
C LYS A 215 21.21 9.30 -11.50
N ALA A 216 22.40 9.85 -11.23
CA ALA A 216 22.61 11.29 -11.28
C ALA A 216 22.25 11.85 -12.68
N GLY A 217 21.65 13.03 -12.73
CA GLY A 217 21.17 13.64 -13.95
C GLY A 217 19.76 13.20 -14.32
N GLU A 218 19.46 13.13 -15.63
CA GLU A 218 18.13 12.84 -16.16
C GLU A 218 17.76 11.37 -16.01
N ASN A 219 16.53 11.11 -15.55
CA ASN A 219 15.95 9.80 -15.42
C ASN A 219 14.58 9.77 -16.07
N SER A 220 14.29 8.76 -16.90
CA SER A 220 12.93 8.51 -17.40
C SER A 220 12.11 7.79 -16.34
N LEU A 221 10.83 8.13 -16.29
CA LEU A 221 9.86 7.53 -15.36
C LEU A 221 8.64 7.05 -16.13
N GLU A 222 8.24 5.81 -15.87
CA GLU A 222 6.95 5.28 -16.30
C GLU A 222 6.22 4.68 -15.10
N ILE A 223 4.96 5.08 -14.91
CA ILE A 223 4.09 4.56 -13.85
C ILE A 223 2.87 3.95 -14.53
N ARG A 224 2.71 2.63 -14.44
CA ARG A 224 1.54 1.91 -14.97
C ARG A 224 0.51 1.73 -13.89
N VAL A 225 -0.62 2.42 -14.02
CA VAL A 225 -1.70 2.40 -13.03
C VAL A 225 -2.83 1.54 -13.55
N ALA A 226 -3.26 0.58 -12.73
CA ALA A 226 -4.43 -0.24 -12.98
C ALA A 226 -5.54 0.07 -11.96
N ASN A 227 -6.78 0.18 -12.45
CA ASN A 227 -7.97 0.32 -11.61
C ASN A 227 -8.88 -0.92 -11.68
N THR A 228 -10.04 -0.86 -11.01
CA THR A 228 -11.07 -1.90 -11.05
C THR A 228 -12.00 -1.72 -12.26
N TRP A 229 -12.79 -2.77 -12.57
CA TRP A 229 -13.76 -2.77 -13.65
C TRP A 229 -14.99 -1.89 -13.39
N GLU A 230 -15.19 -1.40 -12.18
CA GLU A 230 -16.41 -0.75 -11.69
C GLU A 230 -16.86 0.41 -12.58
N ASN A 231 -15.96 1.38 -12.83
CA ASN A 231 -16.32 2.57 -13.61
C ASN A 231 -16.74 2.24 -15.04
N ARG A 232 -16.08 1.25 -15.67
CA ARG A 232 -16.47 0.83 -17.02
C ARG A 232 -17.81 0.14 -17.03
N LEU A 233 -18.10 -0.71 -16.05
CA LEU A 233 -19.40 -1.39 -15.94
C LEU A 233 -20.54 -0.38 -15.68
N ILE A 234 -20.32 0.65 -14.87
CA ILE A 234 -21.26 1.75 -14.68
C ILE A 234 -21.49 2.51 -16.00
N GLY A 235 -20.40 2.82 -16.73
CA GLY A 235 -20.51 3.46 -18.05
C GLY A 235 -21.25 2.61 -19.08
N ASP A 236 -20.96 1.30 -19.11
CA ASP A 236 -21.64 0.36 -20.00
C ASP A 236 -23.14 0.19 -19.66
N ALA A 237 -23.51 0.37 -18.39
CA ALA A 237 -24.91 0.34 -17.97
C ALA A 237 -25.76 1.46 -18.61
N ALA A 238 -25.12 2.57 -19.01
CA ALA A 238 -25.79 3.65 -19.74
C ALA A 238 -25.96 3.36 -21.24
N LEU A 239 -25.17 2.42 -21.80
CA LEU A 239 -25.11 2.14 -23.23
C LEU A 239 -26.05 1.01 -23.65
N PRO A 240 -26.59 1.05 -24.90
CA PRO A 240 -27.22 -0.11 -25.52
C PRO A 240 -26.26 -1.31 -25.53
N GLU A 241 -26.77 -2.51 -25.43
CA GLU A 241 -25.96 -3.73 -25.32
C GLU A 241 -24.91 -3.89 -26.42
N GLY A 242 -25.26 -3.59 -27.66
CA GLY A 242 -24.35 -3.68 -28.81
C GLY A 242 -23.24 -2.60 -28.85
N GLN A 243 -23.28 -1.61 -27.95
CA GLN A 243 -22.28 -0.52 -27.85
C GLN A 243 -21.42 -0.62 -26.59
N ARG A 244 -21.64 -1.65 -25.75
CA ARG A 244 -20.89 -1.86 -24.53
C ARG A 244 -19.46 -2.29 -24.82
N PHE A 245 -18.51 -1.78 -24.05
CA PHE A 245 -17.10 -2.12 -24.16
C PHE A 245 -16.79 -3.46 -23.51
N THR A 246 -17.51 -3.82 -22.44
CA THR A 246 -17.33 -5.09 -21.76
C THR A 246 -18.29 -6.14 -22.29
N LYS A 247 -17.81 -7.40 -22.38
CA LYS A 247 -18.63 -8.58 -22.62
C LYS A 247 -18.92 -9.34 -21.31
N SER A 248 -19.17 -8.58 -20.27
CA SER A 248 -19.39 -9.13 -18.93
C SER A 248 -20.76 -9.80 -18.83
N ASN A 249 -20.85 -10.88 -18.03
CA ASN A 249 -22.11 -11.49 -17.61
C ASN A 249 -22.73 -10.76 -16.40
N MET A 250 -22.14 -9.67 -15.93
CA MET A 250 -22.69 -8.84 -14.88
C MET A 250 -23.97 -8.16 -15.33
N ARG A 251 -24.95 -8.08 -14.43
CA ARG A 251 -26.20 -7.36 -14.70
C ARG A 251 -25.95 -5.86 -14.72
N LEU A 252 -26.38 -5.21 -15.79
CA LEU A 252 -26.24 -3.76 -15.99
C LEU A 252 -27.63 -3.13 -16.11
N TYR A 253 -27.88 -2.07 -15.35
CA TYR A 253 -29.16 -1.40 -15.23
C TYR A 253 -29.06 0.05 -15.67
N LYS A 254 -30.01 0.52 -16.49
CA LYS A 254 -30.14 1.94 -16.78
C LYS A 254 -30.84 2.64 -15.60
N GLY A 255 -30.32 3.80 -15.19
CA GLY A 255 -30.85 4.55 -14.05
C GLY A 255 -30.26 4.12 -12.72
N LYS A 256 -31.05 4.18 -11.66
CA LYS A 256 -30.64 3.83 -10.29
C LYS A 256 -30.91 2.35 -9.99
N ARG A 257 -30.01 1.75 -9.24
CA ARG A 257 -30.24 0.42 -8.66
C ARG A 257 -31.24 0.55 -7.52
N THR A 258 -32.26 -0.31 -7.51
CA THR A 258 -33.25 -0.37 -6.41
C THR A 258 -32.69 -1.20 -5.24
N ASN A 259 -33.24 -1.00 -4.04
CA ASN A 259 -32.83 -1.74 -2.83
C ASN A 259 -33.05 -3.25 -2.91
N THR A 260 -33.82 -3.74 -3.88
CA THR A 260 -34.06 -5.17 -4.12
C THR A 260 -33.04 -5.80 -5.06
N VAL A 261 -32.13 -5.01 -5.66
CA VAL A 261 -31.12 -5.49 -6.60
C VAL A 261 -29.75 -5.49 -5.92
N TYR A 262 -29.31 -6.66 -5.49
CA TYR A 262 -28.06 -6.83 -4.74
C TYR A 262 -26.82 -7.07 -5.63
N SER A 263 -27.00 -7.30 -6.95
CA SER A 263 -25.90 -7.61 -7.86
C SER A 263 -25.93 -6.74 -9.10
N GLY A 264 -24.76 -6.51 -9.70
CA GLY A 264 -24.61 -5.73 -10.92
C GLY A 264 -24.30 -4.26 -10.68
N PHE A 265 -24.32 -3.47 -11.76
CA PHE A 265 -24.02 -2.04 -11.75
C PHE A 265 -25.13 -1.25 -12.44
N ALA A 266 -25.36 -0.02 -11.97
CA ALA A 266 -26.36 0.88 -12.54
C ALA A 266 -25.69 2.17 -13.06
N SER A 267 -26.25 2.75 -14.13
CA SER A 267 -25.65 3.90 -14.82
C SER A 267 -25.62 5.19 -13.99
N GLU A 268 -26.42 5.30 -12.94
CA GLU A 268 -26.44 6.44 -12.03
C GLU A 268 -25.69 6.18 -10.70
N GLU A 269 -24.90 5.11 -10.63
CA GLU A 269 -24.04 4.89 -9.48
C GLU A 269 -22.88 5.88 -9.46
N LYS A 270 -22.41 6.17 -8.25
CA LYS A 270 -21.23 7.02 -8.06
C LYS A 270 -20.00 6.29 -8.58
N LEU A 271 -19.24 6.95 -9.44
CA LEU A 271 -17.96 6.44 -9.91
C LEU A 271 -16.93 6.37 -8.79
N SER A 272 -16.15 5.32 -8.78
CA SER A 272 -14.99 5.18 -7.91
C SER A 272 -13.83 6.03 -8.42
N GLU A 273 -13.15 6.66 -7.48
CA GLU A 273 -11.91 7.39 -7.77
C GLU A 273 -10.88 6.47 -8.41
N SER A 274 -10.23 6.90 -9.49
CA SER A 274 -9.31 6.07 -10.25
C SER A 274 -8.17 6.87 -10.86
N GLY A 275 -7.03 6.21 -11.09
CA GLY A 275 -5.83 6.80 -11.69
C GLY A 275 -4.71 7.13 -10.69
N LEU A 276 -3.73 7.88 -11.18
CA LEU A 276 -2.63 8.46 -10.39
C LEU A 276 -3.05 9.87 -9.97
N LEU A 277 -3.18 10.09 -8.67
CA LEU A 277 -3.64 11.37 -8.14
C LEU A 277 -2.50 12.20 -7.56
N GLY A 278 -1.35 11.58 -7.28
CA GLY A 278 -0.18 12.26 -6.75
C GLY A 278 -0.32 12.79 -5.30
N PRO A 279 0.53 13.73 -4.88
CA PRO A 279 1.70 14.22 -5.62
C PRO A 279 2.78 13.14 -5.80
N VAL A 280 3.48 13.16 -6.94
CA VAL A 280 4.60 12.24 -7.19
C VAL A 280 5.90 12.92 -6.76
N LYS A 281 6.60 12.29 -5.82
CA LYS A 281 7.76 12.86 -5.15
C LYS A 281 8.95 11.91 -5.16
N ILE A 282 10.15 12.47 -5.29
CA ILE A 282 11.40 11.75 -5.07
C ILE A 282 11.81 11.94 -3.61
N ILE A 283 12.03 10.86 -2.93
CA ILE A 283 12.29 10.81 -1.49
C ILE A 283 13.65 10.17 -1.25
N ARG A 284 14.46 10.79 -0.39
CA ARG A 284 15.67 10.18 0.17
C ARG A 284 15.36 9.69 1.58
N ARG A 285 15.83 8.50 1.90
CA ARG A 285 15.82 7.97 3.26
C ARG A 285 17.26 7.84 3.77
N ASP A 286 17.48 8.29 4.98
CA ASP A 286 18.74 8.08 5.67
C ASP A 286 18.81 6.61 6.13
N CYS A 287 20.02 6.03 6.06
CA CYS A 287 20.31 4.64 6.46
C CYS A 287 20.59 4.55 7.96
#